data_ba380c5b9455c72cc424dfc8e89a2a48
#
_entry.id   ba380c5b9455c72cc424dfc8e89a2a48
#
_cell.length_a   1.000
_cell.length_b   1.000
_cell.length_c   1.000
_cell.angle_alpha   90.00
_cell.angle_beta   90.00
_cell.angle_gamma   90.00
#
_symmetry.space_group_name_H-M   'P 1'
#
loop_
_entity.id
_entity.type
_entity.pdbx_description
1 polymer ?
#
loop_
_entity_poly.entity_id
_entity_poly.type
_entity_poly.pdbx_seq_one_letter_code
_entity_poly.pdbx_strand_id
1 'polypeptide(L)'
;MGIRKFFRVVVFLTASFIVNTRVSAFTQVIVFGDSLSDDGNIAHRARDTVGFSYPSRNFNYSNYRFTDDTNTAPAANLYTGTWHEQLAKTFLSLPKATNSLDGGTNYAFGGATTKDGTQERTIINNPFPFTGGDFTIAIDNIGKQVNDYLVSHVTDPNALYIIWGGGNDLFDDFSATSVNNTANRVGGLIMRLVNAGARNFLVPNVPPLGAVPNSFGDPNRVAGLDLASANYRSQLNSVVASVISGYAANGITIHVYGFDVWLDVIRALGQPRRYGFVNTTVPAQDQSGVNPDTYLFWDDIHPTTGGHHQLAGEANRLLSGQIAPLAKATNISTRGMVGTGEDVLIAGFIISGSQPKKVIVRALGPTLGTLGVSGVLADPTIVVVNSSKVVVASNDDWRSTQEAQIAASGFAPRNNLESAIIATLPPGSYSAVVSGKNGGTGIGLVDVYELDATTSIFQDLSTRGFVGTGDNVLIGGLIIGNGEQPLIVVRAIGPTLGSFGITQPLQDPTLEVRDANGGLISFENDWQDNTPTAVKAVLLQPQDSREAAVVLSLPAGNYTAIVRGKNGTTGVALVEAYRIR
;
A
#
# COMPACT_ATOMS: atom_id res chain seq x y z
N MET A 1 -3.71 37.39 42.86
CA MET A 1 -4.59 36.48 43.56
C MET A 1 -5.36 35.69 42.51
N GLY A 2 -4.91 34.47 42.28
CA GLY A 2 -5.28 33.68 41.13
C GLY A 2 -6.57 32.88 41.34
N ILE A 3 -7.30 32.69 40.25
CA ILE A 3 -8.37 31.68 40.19
C ILE A 3 -8.05 30.70 39.06
N ARG A 4 -7.55 29.53 39.47
CA ARG A 4 -7.44 28.35 38.60
C ARG A 4 -8.82 27.74 38.45
N LYS A 5 -9.36 27.72 37.22
CA LYS A 5 -10.52 26.90 36.88
C LYS A 5 -10.03 25.51 36.40
N PHE A 6 -10.34 24.50 37.19
CA PHE A 6 -10.20 23.09 36.86
C PHE A 6 -11.22 22.69 35.78
N PHE A 7 -10.76 22.26 34.64
CA PHE A 7 -11.58 21.47 33.70
C PHE A 7 -11.54 20.01 34.15
N ARG A 8 -12.67 19.48 34.61
CA ARG A 8 -12.86 18.04 34.79
C ARG A 8 -13.14 17.42 33.41
N VAL A 9 -12.18 16.67 32.88
CA VAL A 9 -12.39 15.76 31.76
C VAL A 9 -13.05 14.51 32.30
N VAL A 10 -14.30 14.27 31.93
CA VAL A 10 -14.98 13.00 32.18
C VAL A 10 -14.52 12.02 31.12
N VAL A 11 -13.60 11.12 31.49
CA VAL A 11 -13.17 10.00 30.64
C VAL A 11 -14.24 8.91 30.77
N PHE A 12 -15.04 8.71 29.73
CA PHE A 12 -15.84 7.50 29.58
C PHE A 12 -14.91 6.34 29.22
N LEU A 13 -14.57 5.51 30.17
CA LEU A 13 -13.96 4.20 29.94
C LEU A 13 -15.04 3.29 29.36
N THR A 14 -15.11 3.20 28.03
CA THR A 14 -15.75 2.08 27.37
C THR A 14 -14.77 0.91 27.48
N ALA A 15 -15.09 -0.04 28.35
CA ALA A 15 -14.41 -1.33 28.39
C ALA A 15 -14.67 -2.06 27.06
N SER A 16 -13.77 -1.90 26.10
CA SER A 16 -13.70 -2.80 24.96
C SER A 16 -13.21 -4.15 25.49
N PHE A 17 -14.10 -5.13 25.52
CA PHE A 17 -13.71 -6.53 25.68
C PHE A 17 -12.82 -6.88 24.48
N ILE A 18 -11.51 -6.79 24.66
CA ILE A 18 -10.54 -7.43 23.80
C ILE A 18 -10.75 -8.93 24.05
N VAL A 19 -11.48 -9.59 23.16
CA VAL A 19 -11.44 -11.06 23.06
C VAL A 19 -10.02 -11.36 22.61
N ASN A 20 -9.15 -11.62 23.58
CA ASN A 20 -7.86 -12.24 23.35
C ASN A 20 -8.12 -13.67 22.84
N THR A 21 -8.40 -13.84 21.56
CA THR A 21 -8.23 -15.12 20.90
C THR A 21 -6.74 -15.40 20.95
N ARG A 22 -6.32 -16.20 21.94
CA ARG A 22 -4.97 -16.78 21.92
C ARG A 22 -4.84 -17.46 20.56
N VAL A 23 -3.96 -16.96 19.71
CA VAL A 23 -3.53 -17.69 18.52
C VAL A 23 -3.07 -19.05 19.06
N SER A 24 -3.73 -20.13 18.67
CA SER A 24 -3.33 -21.48 19.01
C SER A 24 -1.89 -21.62 18.53
N ALA A 25 -0.97 -22.02 19.42
CA ALA A 25 0.42 -22.21 19.05
C ALA A 25 0.44 -23.28 17.95
N PHE A 26 0.94 -22.94 16.76
CA PHE A 26 1.11 -23.90 15.68
C PHE A 26 2.08 -24.99 16.12
N THR A 27 1.87 -26.22 15.66
CA THR A 27 2.72 -27.36 15.98
C THR A 27 3.98 -27.39 15.12
N GLN A 28 3.88 -26.97 13.87
CA GLN A 28 4.97 -26.92 12.88
C GLN A 28 4.62 -26.00 11.72
N VAL A 29 5.61 -25.74 10.88
CA VAL A 29 5.46 -25.00 9.62
C VAL A 29 5.69 -25.96 8.45
N ILE A 30 4.80 -25.93 7.45
CA ILE A 30 4.89 -26.69 6.21
C ILE A 30 4.84 -25.69 5.06
N VAL A 31 5.80 -25.78 4.14
CA VAL A 31 6.03 -24.73 3.13
C VAL A 31 5.90 -25.28 1.72
N PHE A 32 5.09 -24.61 0.90
CA PHE A 32 4.98 -24.81 -0.55
C PHE A 32 5.24 -23.48 -1.24
N GLY A 33 6.15 -23.44 -2.21
CA GLY A 33 6.50 -22.18 -2.83
C GLY A 33 7.58 -22.29 -3.90
N ASP A 34 8.18 -21.14 -4.14
CA ASP A 34 9.21 -20.92 -5.15
C ASP A 34 10.56 -20.53 -4.50
N SER A 35 11.41 -19.81 -5.26
CA SER A 35 12.75 -19.38 -4.81
C SER A 35 12.75 -18.51 -3.56
N LEU A 36 11.66 -17.79 -3.26
CA LEU A 36 11.56 -16.98 -2.05
C LEU A 36 11.51 -17.82 -0.77
N SER A 37 11.19 -19.11 -0.91
CA SER A 37 11.04 -20.06 0.21
C SER A 37 11.91 -21.32 0.07
N ASP A 38 12.59 -21.52 -1.06
CA ASP A 38 13.48 -22.68 -1.24
C ASP A 38 14.70 -22.58 -0.32
N ASP A 39 14.94 -23.62 0.48
CA ASP A 39 16.09 -23.72 1.39
C ASP A 39 17.03 -24.89 1.05
N GLY A 40 16.91 -25.43 -0.18
CA GLY A 40 17.84 -26.44 -0.69
C GLY A 40 17.30 -27.44 -1.69
N ASN A 41 15.99 -27.50 -1.96
CA ASN A 41 15.44 -28.51 -2.89
C ASN A 41 15.99 -28.36 -4.31
N ILE A 42 16.02 -27.13 -4.87
CA ILE A 42 16.61 -26.93 -6.20
C ILE A 42 18.11 -27.21 -6.20
N ALA A 43 18.81 -26.91 -5.09
CA ALA A 43 20.25 -27.16 -5.00
C ALA A 43 20.56 -28.67 -4.98
N HIS A 44 19.74 -29.49 -4.33
CA HIS A 44 19.81 -30.94 -4.40
C HIS A 44 19.55 -31.44 -5.82
N ARG A 45 18.46 -30.98 -6.44
CA ARG A 45 18.09 -31.37 -7.81
C ARG A 45 19.18 -30.99 -8.81
N ALA A 46 19.78 -29.79 -8.70
CA ALA A 46 20.89 -29.35 -9.54
C ALA A 46 22.11 -30.25 -9.40
N ARG A 47 22.50 -30.57 -8.17
CA ARG A 47 23.65 -31.46 -7.89
C ARG A 47 23.47 -32.83 -8.52
N ASP A 48 22.25 -33.39 -8.43
CA ASP A 48 21.95 -34.71 -8.99
C ASP A 48 21.88 -34.68 -10.54
N THR A 49 21.52 -33.56 -11.14
CA THR A 49 21.36 -33.42 -12.60
C THR A 49 22.65 -33.00 -13.29
N VAL A 50 23.37 -32.02 -12.74
CA VAL A 50 24.52 -31.38 -13.38
C VAL A 50 25.81 -31.40 -12.54
N GLY A 51 25.79 -32.04 -11.37
CA GLY A 51 26.96 -32.26 -10.53
C GLY A 51 27.37 -31.09 -9.63
N PHE A 52 26.61 -30.00 -9.60
CA PHE A 52 26.87 -28.84 -8.72
C PHE A 52 25.55 -28.24 -8.19
N SER A 53 25.63 -27.59 -7.04
CA SER A 53 24.48 -26.97 -6.42
C SER A 53 24.15 -25.60 -7.03
N TYR A 54 22.85 -25.28 -7.14
CA TYR A 54 22.32 -24.00 -7.58
C TYR A 54 21.20 -23.54 -6.62
N PRO A 55 21.15 -22.28 -6.15
CA PRO A 55 22.18 -21.25 -6.30
C PRO A 55 23.48 -21.61 -5.56
N SER A 56 24.60 -21.04 -5.97
CA SER A 56 25.93 -21.45 -5.51
C SER A 56 26.55 -20.41 -4.59
N ARG A 57 27.24 -20.89 -3.53
CA ARG A 57 28.10 -20.05 -2.67
C ARG A 57 29.20 -19.29 -3.41
N ASN A 58 29.67 -19.80 -4.55
CA ASN A 58 30.68 -19.13 -5.37
C ASN A 58 30.18 -17.80 -5.94
N PHE A 59 28.87 -17.56 -5.89
CA PHE A 59 28.21 -16.32 -6.28
C PHE A 59 27.57 -15.60 -5.09
N ASN A 60 28.13 -15.82 -3.91
CA ASN A 60 27.73 -15.16 -2.68
C ASN A 60 26.29 -15.45 -2.21
N TYR A 61 25.67 -16.52 -2.70
CA TYR A 61 24.39 -16.96 -2.17
C TYR A 61 24.55 -17.74 -0.86
N SER A 62 23.61 -17.56 0.06
CA SER A 62 23.52 -18.31 1.28
C SER A 62 23.27 -19.78 0.98
N ASN A 63 23.82 -20.69 1.76
CA ASN A 63 23.62 -22.13 1.74
C ASN A 63 22.36 -22.60 0.98
N TYR A 64 22.43 -22.63 -0.37
CA TYR A 64 21.39 -23.13 -1.28
C TYR A 64 20.08 -22.33 -1.26
N ARG A 65 20.11 -21.06 -0.81
CA ARG A 65 18.99 -20.12 -0.79
C ARG A 65 19.22 -18.98 -1.76
N PHE A 66 18.15 -18.42 -2.28
CA PHE A 66 18.21 -17.26 -3.16
C PHE A 66 18.26 -15.97 -2.32
N THR A 67 19.32 -15.81 -1.52
CA THR A 67 19.58 -14.63 -0.69
C THR A 67 21.07 -14.57 -0.31
N ASP A 68 21.51 -13.49 0.31
CA ASP A 68 22.90 -13.30 0.76
C ASP A 68 23.30 -14.28 1.87
N ASP A 69 24.62 -14.46 2.03
CA ASP A 69 25.22 -15.27 3.07
C ASP A 69 25.91 -14.39 4.13
N THR A 70 25.75 -14.77 5.39
CA THR A 70 26.44 -14.16 6.53
C THR A 70 27.97 -14.19 6.41
N ASN A 71 28.55 -15.09 5.62
CA ASN A 71 29.99 -15.21 5.44
C ASN A 71 30.58 -14.18 4.45
N THR A 72 29.77 -13.48 3.69
CA THR A 72 30.19 -12.49 2.70
C THR A 72 30.00 -11.06 3.15
N ALA A 73 29.19 -10.85 4.19
CA ALA A 73 28.99 -9.54 4.78
C ALA A 73 30.06 -9.25 5.86
N PRO A 74 30.45 -7.99 6.06
CA PRO A 74 31.12 -7.59 7.29
C PRO A 74 30.27 -8.04 8.49
N ALA A 75 30.90 -8.24 9.65
CA ALA A 75 30.34 -8.84 10.88
C ALA A 75 28.99 -8.25 11.41
N ALA A 76 28.28 -7.52 10.60
CA ALA A 76 27.02 -6.83 10.85
C ALA A 76 25.78 -7.50 10.26
N ASN A 77 25.90 -8.63 9.54
CA ASN A 77 24.74 -9.35 9.04
C ASN A 77 23.99 -10.00 10.21
N LEU A 78 22.88 -9.39 10.61
CA LEU A 78 22.12 -9.79 11.80
C LEU A 78 21.14 -10.92 11.51
N TYR A 79 20.81 -11.16 10.23
CA TYR A 79 19.74 -12.04 9.81
C TYR A 79 20.26 -13.21 8.99
N THR A 80 19.62 -14.37 9.08
CA THR A 80 20.04 -15.59 8.37
C THR A 80 18.85 -16.37 7.87
N GLY A 81 18.92 -16.89 6.64
CA GLY A 81 17.92 -17.72 6.02
C GLY A 81 16.77 -16.93 5.38
N THR A 82 15.84 -17.65 4.80
CA THR A 82 14.66 -17.10 4.16
C THR A 82 13.62 -16.66 5.20
N TRP A 83 12.61 -15.92 4.76
CA TRP A 83 11.57 -15.34 5.61
C TRP A 83 10.81 -16.38 6.47
N HIS A 84 10.47 -17.55 5.91
CA HIS A 84 9.76 -18.58 6.67
C HIS A 84 10.63 -19.26 7.74
N GLU A 85 11.95 -19.39 7.50
CA GLU A 85 12.89 -19.88 8.49
C GLU A 85 13.01 -18.88 9.65
N GLN A 86 13.11 -17.58 9.33
CA GLN A 86 13.14 -16.50 10.31
C GLN A 86 11.80 -16.38 11.05
N LEU A 87 10.66 -16.52 10.36
CA LEU A 87 9.33 -16.58 10.97
C LEU A 87 9.24 -17.71 11.99
N ALA A 88 9.55 -18.92 11.59
CA ALA A 88 9.46 -20.09 12.46
C ALA A 88 10.37 -19.97 13.69
N LYS A 89 11.65 -19.71 13.47
CA LYS A 89 12.68 -19.72 14.53
C LYS A 89 12.60 -18.49 15.42
N THR A 90 12.55 -17.29 14.82
CA THR A 90 12.69 -16.01 15.56
C THR A 90 11.37 -15.59 16.21
N PHE A 91 10.26 -15.77 15.52
CA PHE A 91 8.98 -15.23 15.94
C PHE A 91 8.01 -16.25 16.53
N LEU A 92 7.94 -17.46 15.94
CA LEU A 92 6.99 -18.48 16.40
C LEU A 92 7.60 -19.45 17.42
N SER A 93 8.92 -19.43 17.63
CA SER A 93 9.65 -20.39 18.48
C SER A 93 9.44 -21.85 18.06
N LEU A 94 9.30 -22.09 16.75
CA LEU A 94 9.13 -23.40 16.14
C LEU A 94 10.43 -23.84 15.45
N PRO A 95 10.63 -25.16 15.27
CA PRO A 95 11.64 -25.64 14.33
C PRO A 95 11.38 -25.07 12.93
N LYS A 96 12.43 -24.68 12.23
CA LYS A 96 12.31 -24.29 10.84
C LYS A 96 11.92 -25.49 9.98
N ALA A 97 11.08 -25.26 8.98
CA ALA A 97 10.92 -26.23 7.90
C ALA A 97 12.26 -26.36 7.16
N THR A 98 12.69 -27.58 6.88
CA THR A 98 13.88 -27.88 6.08
C THR A 98 13.45 -28.54 4.76
N ASN A 99 14.32 -28.53 3.75
CA ASN A 99 13.99 -29.01 2.42
C ASN A 99 13.48 -30.48 2.43
N SER A 100 12.48 -30.74 1.61
CA SER A 100 11.78 -32.04 1.56
C SER A 100 12.63 -33.17 0.99
N LEU A 101 13.62 -32.87 0.17
CA LEU A 101 14.55 -33.88 -0.38
C LEU A 101 15.50 -34.44 0.69
N ASP A 102 15.68 -33.73 1.81
CA ASP A 102 16.35 -34.22 3.02
C ASP A 102 15.35 -34.75 4.09
N GLY A 103 14.09 -34.95 3.72
CA GLY A 103 13.04 -35.45 4.63
C GLY A 103 12.38 -34.39 5.51
N GLY A 104 12.53 -33.09 5.15
CA GLY A 104 11.90 -31.98 5.86
C GLY A 104 10.50 -31.62 5.35
N THR A 105 9.97 -30.51 5.84
CA THR A 105 8.61 -30.02 5.56
C THR A 105 8.56 -28.81 4.64
N ASN A 106 9.69 -28.39 4.07
CA ASN A 106 9.75 -27.36 3.04
C ASN A 106 9.84 -28.00 1.65
N TYR A 107 8.76 -27.90 0.89
CA TYR A 107 8.62 -28.42 -0.46
C TYR A 107 8.91 -27.39 -1.56
N ALA A 108 9.26 -26.16 -1.22
CA ALA A 108 9.49 -25.09 -2.17
C ALA A 108 10.67 -25.37 -3.12
N PHE A 109 10.50 -25.04 -4.40
CA PHE A 109 11.54 -25.13 -5.42
C PHE A 109 11.73 -23.79 -6.14
N GLY A 110 12.99 -23.34 -6.28
CA GLY A 110 13.32 -22.17 -7.08
C GLY A 110 12.74 -22.25 -8.49
N GLY A 111 12.07 -21.19 -8.95
CA GLY A 111 11.45 -21.14 -10.27
C GLY A 111 10.08 -21.82 -10.40
N ALA A 112 9.52 -22.39 -9.33
CA ALA A 112 8.22 -23.06 -9.36
C ALA A 112 7.08 -22.10 -9.71
N THR A 113 6.13 -22.59 -10.52
CA THR A 113 4.84 -21.94 -10.78
C THR A 113 3.74 -22.60 -9.94
N THR A 114 2.54 -22.00 -9.95
CA THR A 114 1.39 -22.55 -9.22
C THR A 114 0.76 -23.79 -9.89
N LYS A 115 1.25 -24.20 -11.06
CA LYS A 115 0.75 -25.34 -11.85
C LYS A 115 0.96 -26.69 -11.14
N ASP A 116 0.33 -27.72 -11.66
CA ASP A 116 0.62 -29.12 -11.30
C ASP A 116 1.85 -29.64 -12.07
N GLY A 117 2.42 -30.76 -11.61
CA GLY A 117 3.52 -31.46 -12.28
C GLY A 117 4.87 -30.74 -12.17
N THR A 118 5.80 -31.20 -13.00
CA THR A 118 7.14 -30.61 -13.14
C THR A 118 7.21 -29.74 -14.40
N GLN A 119 8.13 -28.80 -14.38
CA GLN A 119 8.52 -28.02 -15.57
C GLN A 119 10.03 -27.97 -15.71
N GLU A 120 10.50 -27.93 -16.92
CA GLU A 120 11.92 -27.68 -17.19
C GLU A 120 12.21 -26.17 -17.17
N ARG A 121 13.24 -25.79 -16.42
CA ARG A 121 13.76 -24.41 -16.42
C ARG A 121 15.21 -24.43 -16.87
N THR A 122 15.52 -23.60 -17.88
CA THR A 122 16.88 -23.37 -18.31
C THR A 122 17.47 -22.22 -17.50
N ILE A 123 18.55 -22.50 -16.80
CA ILE A 123 19.35 -21.52 -16.08
C ILE A 123 20.37 -20.95 -17.08
N ILE A 124 20.17 -19.69 -17.44
CA ILE A 124 20.98 -18.98 -18.44
C ILE A 124 22.18 -18.32 -17.74
N ASN A 125 23.30 -18.22 -18.46
CA ASN A 125 24.53 -17.58 -17.97
C ASN A 125 25.05 -18.17 -16.67
N ASN A 126 25.18 -19.50 -16.66
CA ASN A 126 25.86 -20.15 -15.57
C ASN A 126 27.27 -19.54 -15.39
N PRO A 127 27.54 -18.84 -14.29
CA PRO A 127 28.83 -18.20 -14.04
C PRO A 127 29.94 -19.18 -13.66
N PHE A 128 29.75 -20.51 -13.85
CA PHE A 128 30.78 -21.49 -13.61
C PHE A 128 31.87 -21.43 -14.69
N PRO A 129 33.12 -21.08 -14.31
CA PRO A 129 34.22 -20.90 -15.29
C PRO A 129 34.67 -22.19 -16.00
N PHE A 130 34.17 -23.37 -15.58
CA PHE A 130 34.62 -24.68 -16.08
C PHE A 130 33.59 -25.43 -16.94
N THR A 131 32.33 -25.01 -16.99
CA THR A 131 31.28 -25.71 -17.76
C THR A 131 30.46 -24.79 -18.67
N GLY A 132 30.87 -23.55 -18.84
CA GLY A 132 30.33 -22.46 -19.65
C GLY A 132 29.16 -22.81 -20.55
N GLY A 133 27.95 -22.82 -20.03
CA GLY A 133 26.75 -23.05 -20.80
C GLY A 133 25.50 -23.07 -19.95
N ASP A 134 24.36 -22.90 -20.59
CA ASP A 134 23.05 -23.04 -19.99
C ASP A 134 22.84 -24.50 -19.56
N PHE A 135 22.15 -24.71 -18.44
CA PHE A 135 21.69 -26.04 -18.04
C PHE A 135 20.21 -26.03 -17.71
N THR A 136 19.56 -27.16 -17.97
CA THR A 136 18.13 -27.34 -17.72
C THR A 136 17.92 -28.22 -16.50
N ILE A 137 16.98 -27.83 -15.66
CA ILE A 137 16.64 -28.51 -14.42
C ILE A 137 15.13 -28.70 -14.32
N ALA A 138 14.70 -29.87 -13.88
CA ALA A 138 13.30 -30.17 -13.61
C ALA A 138 12.89 -29.56 -12.27
N ILE A 139 11.86 -28.71 -12.27
CA ILE A 139 11.35 -27.99 -11.11
C ILE A 139 9.97 -28.51 -10.76
N ASP A 140 9.77 -28.88 -9.50
CA ASP A 140 8.47 -29.32 -9.00
C ASP A 140 7.60 -28.08 -8.74
N ASN A 141 6.55 -27.91 -9.55
CA ASN A 141 5.56 -26.85 -9.38
C ASN A 141 4.77 -27.02 -8.09
N ILE A 142 4.18 -25.94 -7.57
CA ILE A 142 3.54 -25.91 -6.25
C ILE A 142 2.40 -26.94 -6.15
N GLY A 143 1.67 -27.20 -7.23
CA GLY A 143 0.65 -28.25 -7.24
C GLY A 143 1.23 -29.65 -7.03
N LYS A 144 2.41 -29.95 -7.60
CA LYS A 144 3.13 -31.20 -7.35
C LYS A 144 3.66 -31.25 -5.92
N GLN A 145 4.23 -30.17 -5.42
CA GLN A 145 4.73 -30.08 -4.04
C GLN A 145 3.64 -30.46 -3.03
N VAL A 146 2.41 -29.91 -3.19
CA VAL A 146 1.26 -30.25 -2.36
C VAL A 146 0.88 -31.72 -2.50
N ASN A 147 0.88 -32.28 -3.71
CA ASN A 147 0.56 -33.69 -3.93
C ASN A 147 1.60 -34.61 -3.29
N ASP A 148 2.89 -34.32 -3.43
CA ASP A 148 3.97 -35.09 -2.83
C ASP A 148 3.88 -35.12 -1.30
N TYR A 149 3.56 -33.96 -0.70
CA TYR A 149 3.27 -33.89 0.73
C TYR A 149 2.09 -34.77 1.14
N LEU A 150 0.98 -34.71 0.42
CA LEU A 150 -0.24 -35.47 0.72
C LEU A 150 -0.07 -36.97 0.54
N VAL A 151 0.86 -37.41 -0.30
CA VAL A 151 1.20 -38.83 -0.47
C VAL A 151 2.07 -39.32 0.68
N SER A 152 2.95 -38.50 1.22
CA SER A 152 3.97 -38.89 2.19
C SER A 152 3.61 -38.58 3.65
N HIS A 153 2.63 -37.68 3.89
CA HIS A 153 2.27 -37.21 5.23
C HIS A 153 0.75 -37.22 5.48
N VAL A 154 0.40 -37.40 6.73
CA VAL A 154 -0.94 -37.09 7.24
C VAL A 154 -0.96 -35.62 7.65
N THR A 155 -1.97 -34.89 7.22
CA THR A 155 -2.11 -33.49 7.58
C THR A 155 -2.35 -33.29 9.07
N ASP A 156 -1.68 -32.30 9.66
CA ASP A 156 -1.90 -31.83 11.02
C ASP A 156 -2.81 -30.60 11.01
N PRO A 157 -4.02 -30.65 11.60
CA PRO A 157 -4.92 -29.49 11.66
C PRO A 157 -4.37 -28.32 12.46
N ASN A 158 -3.33 -28.52 13.28
CA ASN A 158 -2.69 -27.47 14.08
C ASN A 158 -1.41 -26.93 13.45
N ALA A 159 -0.94 -27.51 12.33
CA ALA A 159 0.21 -26.97 11.59
C ALA A 159 -0.16 -25.67 10.84
N LEU A 160 0.84 -24.82 10.59
CA LEU A 160 0.75 -23.68 9.69
C LEU A 160 1.22 -24.09 8.29
N TYR A 161 0.31 -24.07 7.32
CA TYR A 161 0.59 -24.35 5.91
C TYR A 161 0.84 -23.04 5.16
N ILE A 162 2.04 -22.87 4.66
CA ILE A 162 2.43 -21.71 3.86
C ILE A 162 2.33 -22.07 2.39
N ILE A 163 1.58 -21.24 1.61
CA ILE A 163 1.48 -21.39 0.15
C ILE A 163 1.83 -20.04 -0.46
N TRP A 164 3.04 -19.91 -1.02
CA TRP A 164 3.48 -18.69 -1.68
C TRP A 164 3.94 -18.95 -3.10
N GLY A 165 3.19 -18.45 -4.07
CA GLY A 165 3.50 -18.56 -5.49
C GLY A 165 2.75 -17.54 -6.31
N GLY A 166 3.06 -17.53 -7.60
CA GLY A 166 2.49 -16.62 -8.58
C GLY A 166 3.53 -15.69 -9.20
N GLY A 167 4.65 -15.43 -8.53
CA GLY A 167 5.70 -14.59 -9.09
C GLY A 167 6.22 -15.12 -10.44
N ASN A 168 6.60 -16.38 -10.49
CA ASN A 168 7.07 -17.03 -11.72
C ASN A 168 5.98 -17.15 -12.79
N ASP A 169 4.73 -17.44 -12.39
CA ASP A 169 3.59 -17.46 -13.32
C ASP A 169 3.43 -16.12 -14.04
N LEU A 170 3.53 -15.00 -13.30
CA LEU A 170 3.34 -13.65 -13.84
C LEU A 170 4.58 -13.12 -14.57
N PHE A 171 5.79 -13.54 -14.21
CA PHE A 171 6.99 -13.25 -15.01
C PHE A 171 6.96 -13.93 -16.38
N ASP A 172 6.39 -15.13 -16.45
CA ASP A 172 6.21 -15.89 -17.70
C ASP A 172 5.07 -15.30 -18.54
N ASP A 173 3.92 -14.92 -17.92
CA ASP A 173 2.75 -14.35 -18.60
C ASP A 173 1.96 -13.45 -17.63
N PHE A 174 2.02 -12.14 -17.84
CA PHE A 174 1.31 -11.15 -17.04
C PHE A 174 -0.07 -10.74 -17.59
N SER A 175 -0.66 -11.56 -18.49
CA SER A 175 -2.02 -11.35 -18.99
C SER A 175 -3.07 -11.50 -17.88
N ALA A 176 -4.23 -10.85 -18.05
CA ALA A 176 -5.37 -10.99 -17.14
C ALA A 176 -5.82 -12.46 -16.98
N THR A 177 -5.69 -13.27 -18.03
CA THR A 177 -6.01 -14.71 -17.99
C THR A 177 -5.04 -15.44 -17.08
N SER A 178 -3.73 -15.17 -17.19
CA SER A 178 -2.72 -15.76 -16.32
C SER A 178 -2.94 -15.37 -14.86
N VAL A 179 -3.22 -14.09 -14.58
CA VAL A 179 -3.56 -13.59 -13.24
C VAL A 179 -4.70 -14.39 -12.61
N ASN A 180 -5.83 -14.53 -13.34
CA ASN A 180 -7.00 -15.25 -12.84
C ASN A 180 -6.70 -16.75 -12.62
N ASN A 181 -6.02 -17.39 -13.56
CA ASN A 181 -5.66 -18.79 -13.46
C ASN A 181 -4.73 -19.06 -12.28
N THR A 182 -3.75 -18.18 -12.06
CA THR A 182 -2.79 -18.30 -10.96
C THR A 182 -3.48 -18.20 -9.60
N ALA A 183 -4.34 -17.20 -9.41
CA ALA A 183 -5.12 -17.06 -8.17
C ALA A 183 -6.03 -18.27 -7.92
N ASN A 184 -6.73 -18.75 -8.96
CA ASN A 184 -7.61 -19.91 -8.85
C ASN A 184 -6.83 -21.20 -8.50
N ARG A 185 -5.62 -21.37 -9.06
CA ARG A 185 -4.76 -22.52 -8.69
C ARG A 185 -4.40 -22.49 -7.22
N VAL A 186 -4.01 -21.33 -6.67
CA VAL A 186 -3.73 -21.20 -5.22
C VAL A 186 -4.97 -21.57 -4.39
N GLY A 187 -6.17 -21.10 -4.76
CA GLY A 187 -7.42 -21.54 -4.13
C GLY A 187 -7.62 -23.05 -4.18
N GLY A 188 -7.32 -23.69 -5.31
CA GLY A 188 -7.36 -25.14 -5.49
C GLY A 188 -6.37 -25.89 -4.58
N LEU A 189 -5.16 -25.35 -4.37
CA LEU A 189 -4.17 -25.90 -3.46
C LEU A 189 -4.65 -25.85 -2.01
N ILE A 190 -5.24 -24.73 -1.58
CA ILE A 190 -5.86 -24.61 -0.25
C ILE A 190 -6.94 -25.67 -0.08
N MET A 191 -7.83 -25.81 -1.07
CA MET A 191 -8.91 -26.81 -1.02
C MET A 191 -8.39 -28.26 -0.92
N ARG A 192 -7.33 -28.63 -1.66
CA ARG A 192 -6.70 -29.96 -1.57
C ARG A 192 -6.23 -30.26 -0.14
N LEU A 193 -5.53 -29.30 0.48
CA LEU A 193 -5.02 -29.44 1.85
C LEU A 193 -6.16 -29.46 2.90
N VAL A 194 -7.18 -28.61 2.75
CA VAL A 194 -8.35 -28.60 3.64
C VAL A 194 -9.08 -29.94 3.61
N ASN A 195 -9.30 -30.51 2.41
CA ASN A 195 -9.95 -31.82 2.25
C ASN A 195 -9.14 -32.94 2.88
N ALA A 196 -7.82 -32.81 2.97
CA ALA A 196 -6.94 -33.72 3.67
C ALA A 196 -6.86 -33.47 5.20
N GLY A 197 -7.42 -32.37 5.72
CA GLY A 197 -7.49 -32.11 7.16
C GLY A 197 -6.77 -30.84 7.63
N ALA A 198 -6.04 -30.12 6.78
CA ALA A 198 -5.37 -28.86 7.14
C ALA A 198 -6.39 -27.77 7.50
N ARG A 199 -6.01 -26.86 8.44
CA ARG A 199 -6.94 -25.82 8.94
C ARG A 199 -6.34 -24.41 8.99
N ASN A 200 -5.02 -24.23 9.06
CA ASN A 200 -4.39 -22.93 9.19
C ASN A 200 -3.44 -22.67 8.02
N PHE A 201 -3.66 -21.59 7.31
CA PHE A 201 -2.93 -21.24 6.09
C PHE A 201 -2.37 -19.83 6.18
N LEU A 202 -1.12 -19.63 5.77
CA LEU A 202 -0.53 -18.32 5.48
C LEU A 202 -0.32 -18.23 3.96
N VAL A 203 -0.99 -17.26 3.34
CA VAL A 203 -1.04 -17.13 1.88
C VAL A 203 -0.57 -15.72 1.48
N PRO A 204 0.73 -15.55 1.20
CA PRO A 204 1.25 -14.28 0.68
C PRO A 204 0.78 -14.04 -0.76
N ASN A 205 0.48 -12.77 -1.10
CA ASN A 205 0.41 -12.36 -2.49
C ASN A 205 1.82 -12.06 -3.03
N VAL A 206 1.93 -11.65 -4.31
CA VAL A 206 3.22 -11.27 -4.90
C VAL A 206 3.55 -9.81 -4.62
N PRO A 207 4.86 -9.45 -4.52
CA PRO A 207 5.28 -8.04 -4.50
C PRO A 207 4.88 -7.34 -5.81
N PRO A 208 5.02 -6.00 -5.92
CA PRO A 208 4.89 -5.31 -7.20
C PRO A 208 6.04 -5.75 -8.13
N LEU A 209 5.76 -6.66 -9.06
CA LEU A 209 6.79 -7.32 -9.88
C LEU A 209 7.46 -6.36 -10.88
N GLY A 210 6.81 -5.26 -11.27
CA GLY A 210 7.43 -4.20 -12.04
C GLY A 210 8.48 -3.40 -11.26
N ALA A 211 8.43 -3.45 -9.93
CA ALA A 211 9.40 -2.81 -9.04
C ALA A 211 10.64 -3.69 -8.75
N VAL A 212 10.66 -4.93 -9.22
CA VAL A 212 11.79 -5.85 -9.09
C VAL A 212 12.86 -5.50 -10.13
N PRO A 213 14.17 -5.42 -9.77
CA PRO A 213 15.25 -4.97 -10.67
C PRO A 213 15.27 -5.68 -12.04
N ASN A 214 14.99 -6.99 -12.09
CA ASN A 214 14.89 -7.77 -13.32
C ASN A 214 13.88 -7.23 -14.36
N SER A 215 12.91 -6.44 -13.90
CA SER A 215 11.88 -5.85 -14.77
C SER A 215 12.31 -4.52 -15.38
N PHE A 216 13.39 -3.91 -14.89
CA PHE A 216 13.85 -2.60 -15.35
C PHE A 216 14.42 -2.67 -16.79
N GLY A 217 14.34 -1.54 -17.50
CA GLY A 217 14.82 -1.45 -18.88
C GLY A 217 13.72 -1.57 -19.94
N ASP A 218 12.59 -2.19 -19.65
CA ASP A 218 11.39 -2.20 -20.52
C ASP A 218 10.19 -1.57 -19.80
N PRO A 219 9.83 -0.32 -20.11
CA PRO A 219 8.71 0.37 -19.46
C PRO A 219 7.35 -0.34 -19.61
N ASN A 220 7.13 -1.05 -20.74
CA ASN A 220 5.88 -1.78 -20.96
C ASN A 220 5.82 -3.02 -20.08
N ARG A 221 6.94 -3.72 -19.92
CA ARG A 221 7.05 -4.85 -19.01
C ARG A 221 6.84 -4.41 -17.56
N VAL A 222 7.47 -3.32 -17.13
CA VAL A 222 7.26 -2.74 -15.80
C VAL A 222 5.77 -2.45 -15.56
N ALA A 223 5.12 -1.70 -16.44
CA ALA A 223 3.71 -1.33 -16.29
C ALA A 223 2.78 -2.56 -16.32
N GLY A 224 3.06 -3.53 -17.19
CA GLY A 224 2.30 -4.77 -17.28
C GLY A 224 2.40 -5.63 -16.02
N LEU A 225 3.60 -5.77 -15.45
CA LEU A 225 3.85 -6.53 -14.23
C LEU A 225 3.27 -5.84 -12.98
N ASP A 226 3.35 -4.50 -12.89
CA ASP A 226 2.72 -3.76 -11.79
C ASP A 226 1.19 -3.92 -11.81
N LEU A 227 0.59 -3.80 -13.00
CA LEU A 227 -0.85 -4.03 -13.17
C LEU A 227 -1.25 -5.49 -12.84
N ALA A 228 -0.47 -6.46 -13.30
CA ALA A 228 -0.71 -7.88 -13.03
C ALA A 228 -0.61 -8.19 -11.53
N SER A 229 0.39 -7.63 -10.84
CA SER A 229 0.57 -7.81 -9.39
C SER A 229 -0.58 -7.22 -8.59
N ALA A 230 -1.04 -6.01 -8.93
CA ALA A 230 -2.19 -5.38 -8.29
C ALA A 230 -3.49 -6.17 -8.52
N ASN A 231 -3.70 -6.65 -9.74
CA ASN A 231 -4.85 -7.49 -10.09
C ASN A 231 -4.79 -8.86 -9.40
N TYR A 232 -3.61 -9.49 -9.34
CA TYR A 232 -3.42 -10.77 -8.64
C TYR A 232 -3.74 -10.64 -7.14
N ARG A 233 -3.26 -9.58 -6.48
CA ARG A 233 -3.61 -9.25 -5.09
C ARG A 233 -5.13 -9.22 -4.88
N SER A 234 -5.87 -8.50 -5.72
CA SER A 234 -7.32 -8.40 -5.65
C SER A 234 -8.02 -9.74 -5.92
N GLN A 235 -7.59 -10.45 -6.96
CA GLN A 235 -8.18 -11.72 -7.37
C GLN A 235 -7.92 -12.81 -6.32
N LEU A 236 -6.70 -12.89 -5.78
CA LEU A 236 -6.35 -13.85 -4.73
C LEU A 236 -7.20 -13.64 -3.48
N ASN A 237 -7.39 -12.38 -3.05
CA ASN A 237 -8.27 -12.07 -1.92
C ASN A 237 -9.71 -12.56 -2.16
N SER A 238 -10.23 -12.36 -3.37
CA SER A 238 -11.59 -12.81 -3.74
C SER A 238 -11.70 -14.34 -3.75
N VAL A 239 -10.70 -15.03 -4.29
CA VAL A 239 -10.64 -16.51 -4.32
C VAL A 239 -10.56 -17.06 -2.90
N VAL A 240 -9.67 -16.53 -2.06
CA VAL A 240 -9.52 -16.95 -0.65
C VAL A 240 -10.82 -16.74 0.12
N ALA A 241 -11.47 -15.60 -0.01
CA ALA A 241 -12.76 -15.32 0.62
C ALA A 241 -13.83 -16.34 0.19
N SER A 242 -13.87 -16.70 -1.09
CA SER A 242 -14.79 -17.70 -1.64
C SER A 242 -14.51 -19.10 -1.08
N VAL A 243 -13.24 -19.48 -0.94
CA VAL A 243 -12.84 -20.76 -0.33
C VAL A 243 -13.26 -20.82 1.14
N ILE A 244 -12.99 -19.76 1.93
CA ILE A 244 -13.38 -19.69 3.34
C ILE A 244 -14.90 -19.84 3.48
N SER A 245 -15.68 -19.06 2.73
CA SER A 245 -17.14 -19.09 2.82
C SER A 245 -17.73 -20.43 2.34
N GLY A 246 -17.14 -21.06 1.32
CA GLY A 246 -17.56 -22.37 0.83
C GLY A 246 -17.40 -23.47 1.88
N TYR A 247 -16.28 -23.50 2.61
CA TYR A 247 -16.09 -24.46 3.70
C TYR A 247 -16.93 -24.14 4.93
N ALA A 248 -17.07 -22.86 5.29
CA ALA A 248 -17.94 -22.44 6.40
C ALA A 248 -19.40 -22.85 6.20
N ALA A 249 -19.93 -22.76 4.97
CA ALA A 249 -21.27 -23.22 4.62
C ALA A 249 -21.47 -24.74 4.84
N ASN A 250 -20.38 -25.53 4.87
CA ASN A 250 -20.37 -26.96 5.16
C ASN A 250 -19.94 -27.29 6.61
N GLY A 251 -19.91 -26.29 7.50
CA GLY A 251 -19.56 -26.48 8.90
C GLY A 251 -18.05 -26.69 9.17
N ILE A 252 -17.19 -26.43 8.17
CA ILE A 252 -15.73 -26.57 8.30
C ILE A 252 -15.12 -25.17 8.49
N THR A 253 -14.50 -24.96 9.65
CA THR A 253 -13.76 -23.73 9.93
C THR A 253 -12.32 -23.86 9.48
N ILE A 254 -11.86 -22.91 8.66
CA ILE A 254 -10.46 -22.75 8.27
C ILE A 254 -10.00 -21.33 8.57
N HIS A 255 -8.73 -21.19 8.89
CA HIS A 255 -8.09 -19.89 9.12
C HIS A 255 -7.11 -19.65 7.97
N VAL A 256 -7.40 -18.65 7.13
CA VAL A 256 -6.50 -18.25 6.05
C VAL A 256 -6.03 -16.81 6.33
N TYR A 257 -4.76 -16.69 6.63
CA TYR A 257 -4.07 -15.43 6.85
C TYR A 257 -3.55 -14.92 5.50
N GLY A 258 -4.27 -14.00 4.86
CA GLY A 258 -3.84 -13.35 3.63
C GLY A 258 -2.72 -12.35 3.94
N PHE A 259 -1.50 -12.62 3.48
CA PHE A 259 -0.34 -11.77 3.74
C PHE A 259 -0.10 -10.82 2.56
N ASP A 260 -0.25 -9.52 2.81
CA ASP A 260 -0.20 -8.48 1.77
C ASP A 260 1.23 -7.99 1.51
N VAL A 261 2.05 -8.85 0.91
CA VAL A 261 3.44 -8.55 0.53
C VAL A 261 3.52 -7.38 -0.45
N TRP A 262 2.52 -7.25 -1.36
CA TRP A 262 2.44 -6.12 -2.28
C TRP A 262 2.45 -4.78 -1.55
N LEU A 263 1.62 -4.65 -0.51
CA LEU A 263 1.52 -3.43 0.28
C LEU A 263 2.81 -3.16 1.06
N ASP A 264 3.39 -4.19 1.67
CA ASP A 264 4.60 -4.04 2.51
C ASP A 264 5.82 -3.65 1.68
N VAL A 265 5.97 -4.21 0.48
CA VAL A 265 7.06 -3.83 -0.42
C VAL A 265 6.87 -2.39 -0.91
N ILE A 266 5.65 -1.95 -1.25
CA ILE A 266 5.42 -0.55 -1.64
C ILE A 266 5.72 0.42 -0.49
N ARG A 267 5.40 0.07 0.75
CA ARG A 267 5.80 0.86 1.92
C ARG A 267 7.32 1.02 2.02
N ALA A 268 8.05 -0.08 1.81
CA ALA A 268 9.51 -0.06 1.80
C ALA A 268 10.09 0.77 0.64
N LEU A 269 9.48 0.68 -0.55
CA LEU A 269 9.87 1.47 -1.72
C LEU A 269 9.59 2.97 -1.54
N GLY A 270 8.49 3.33 -0.91
CA GLY A 270 8.08 4.73 -0.68
C GLY A 270 8.83 5.42 0.46
N GLN A 271 9.24 4.67 1.48
CA GLN A 271 9.95 5.19 2.66
C GLN A 271 11.09 4.26 3.09
N PRO A 272 12.13 4.05 2.25
CA PRO A 272 13.14 3.01 2.46
C PRO A 272 13.80 3.06 3.84
N ARG A 273 14.24 4.24 4.26
CA ARG A 273 14.96 4.44 5.53
C ARG A 273 14.14 4.04 6.76
N ARG A 274 12.81 4.16 6.69
CA ARG A 274 11.91 3.76 7.77
C ARG A 274 11.90 2.25 7.98
N TYR A 275 12.14 1.49 6.91
CA TYR A 275 12.22 0.04 6.90
C TYR A 275 13.65 -0.50 6.95
N GLY A 276 14.64 0.37 7.25
CA GLY A 276 16.03 0.00 7.41
C GLY A 276 16.84 -0.06 6.11
N PHE A 277 16.22 0.30 4.97
CA PHE A 277 16.88 0.24 3.67
C PHE A 277 17.50 1.58 3.27
N VAL A 278 18.70 1.53 2.71
CA VAL A 278 19.34 2.65 2.02
C VAL A 278 19.13 2.55 0.50
N ASN A 279 18.86 1.35 0.00
CA ASN A 279 18.62 1.09 -1.42
C ASN A 279 17.52 0.03 -1.61
N THR A 280 16.61 0.28 -2.54
CA THR A 280 15.47 -0.60 -2.85
C THR A 280 15.33 -0.91 -4.34
N THR A 281 16.32 -0.54 -5.16
CA THR A 281 16.26 -0.69 -6.63
C THR A 281 17.51 -1.31 -7.25
N VAL A 282 18.63 -1.33 -6.53
CA VAL A 282 19.89 -1.89 -7.00
C VAL A 282 20.21 -3.15 -6.19
N PRO A 283 20.58 -4.27 -6.83
CA PRO A 283 21.01 -5.48 -6.14
C PRO A 283 22.26 -5.24 -5.28
N ALA A 284 22.28 -5.79 -4.05
CA ALA A 284 23.44 -5.70 -3.17
C ALA A 284 24.60 -6.58 -3.65
N GLN A 285 24.30 -7.70 -4.34
CA GLN A 285 25.26 -8.66 -4.87
C GLN A 285 26.29 -8.00 -5.81
N ASP A 286 25.86 -6.99 -6.56
CA ASP A 286 26.69 -6.27 -7.52
C ASP A 286 27.51 -5.14 -6.89
N GLN A 287 27.35 -4.91 -5.58
CA GLN A 287 28.00 -3.82 -4.87
C GLN A 287 29.12 -4.34 -3.96
N SER A 288 30.29 -3.71 -4.03
CA SER A 288 31.39 -4.04 -3.14
C SER A 288 31.36 -3.20 -1.87
N GLY A 289 31.61 -3.85 -0.70
CA GLY A 289 31.78 -3.15 0.58
C GLY A 289 30.48 -2.59 1.20
N VAL A 290 29.31 -3.00 0.70
CA VAL A 290 28.00 -2.63 1.26
C VAL A 290 27.57 -3.61 2.34
N ASN A 291 26.66 -3.18 3.21
CA ASN A 291 25.94 -4.06 4.12
C ASN A 291 24.65 -4.53 3.42
N PRO A 292 24.51 -5.83 3.04
CA PRO A 292 23.32 -6.34 2.36
C PRO A 292 22.02 -6.09 3.12
N ASP A 293 22.03 -6.14 4.45
CA ASP A 293 20.82 -5.90 5.27
C ASP A 293 20.19 -4.51 5.05
N THR A 294 20.95 -3.56 4.49
CA THR A 294 20.44 -2.22 4.15
C THR A 294 19.93 -2.10 2.71
N TYR A 295 19.93 -3.19 1.96
CA TYR A 295 19.39 -3.28 0.60
C TYR A 295 18.14 -4.16 0.61
N LEU A 296 17.12 -3.80 -0.20
CA LEU A 296 15.93 -4.63 -0.32
C LEU A 296 16.22 -5.90 -1.12
N PHE A 297 16.97 -5.78 -2.22
CA PHE A 297 17.27 -6.89 -3.13
C PHE A 297 18.72 -7.36 -2.99
N TRP A 298 18.88 -8.70 -2.98
CA TRP A 298 20.17 -9.36 -3.05
C TRP A 298 20.65 -9.41 -4.49
N ASP A 299 19.88 -10.05 -5.37
CA ASP A 299 20.08 -10.11 -6.82
C ASP A 299 18.95 -9.36 -7.55
N ASP A 300 18.80 -9.58 -8.85
CA ASP A 300 17.79 -8.90 -9.68
C ASP A 300 16.34 -9.23 -9.31
N ILE A 301 16.10 -10.26 -8.50
CA ILE A 301 14.74 -10.77 -8.18
C ILE A 301 14.52 -10.91 -6.67
N HIS A 302 15.52 -11.44 -5.95
CA HIS A 302 15.34 -11.95 -4.60
C HIS A 302 15.74 -10.94 -3.53
N PRO A 303 15.02 -10.89 -2.40
CA PRO A 303 15.36 -10.00 -1.30
C PRO A 303 16.63 -10.48 -0.58
N THR A 304 17.29 -9.54 0.10
CA THR A 304 18.35 -9.84 1.08
C THR A 304 17.80 -10.55 2.31
N THR A 305 18.67 -11.10 3.15
CA THR A 305 18.27 -11.64 4.47
C THR A 305 17.59 -10.57 5.33
N GLY A 306 17.97 -9.30 5.22
CA GLY A 306 17.27 -8.16 5.82
C GLY A 306 15.86 -7.97 5.27
N GLY A 307 15.69 -8.06 3.94
CA GLY A 307 14.38 -8.05 3.28
C GLY A 307 13.50 -9.22 3.73
N HIS A 308 14.05 -10.43 3.81
CA HIS A 308 13.37 -11.60 4.36
C HIS A 308 12.96 -11.40 5.83
N HIS A 309 13.78 -10.69 6.64
CA HIS A 309 13.45 -10.39 8.03
C HIS A 309 12.22 -9.47 8.15
N GLN A 310 12.12 -8.44 7.32
CA GLN A 310 10.93 -7.57 7.28
C GLN A 310 9.66 -8.38 6.96
N LEU A 311 9.71 -9.25 5.95
CA LEU A 311 8.60 -10.13 5.60
C LEU A 311 8.21 -11.06 6.77
N ALA A 312 9.18 -11.65 7.45
CA ALA A 312 8.95 -12.52 8.61
C ALA A 312 8.28 -11.76 9.77
N GLY A 313 8.72 -10.53 10.03
CA GLY A 313 8.16 -9.66 11.07
C GLY A 313 6.70 -9.28 10.79
N GLU A 314 6.38 -8.89 9.56
CA GLU A 314 4.99 -8.56 9.17
C GLU A 314 4.08 -9.79 9.16
N ALA A 315 4.57 -10.95 8.69
CA ALA A 315 3.84 -12.22 8.79
C ALA A 315 3.52 -12.58 10.26
N ASN A 316 4.48 -12.37 11.18
CA ASN A 316 4.23 -12.58 12.61
C ASN A 316 3.20 -11.60 13.18
N ARG A 317 3.24 -10.33 12.82
CA ARG A 317 2.21 -9.34 13.23
C ARG A 317 0.82 -9.78 12.77
N LEU A 318 0.71 -10.30 11.53
CA LEU A 318 -0.54 -10.85 10.99
C LEU A 318 -1.01 -12.06 11.79
N LEU A 319 -0.16 -13.06 12.00
CA LEU A 319 -0.49 -14.29 12.71
C LEU A 319 -0.83 -14.07 14.19
N SER A 320 -0.20 -13.09 14.83
CA SER A 320 -0.46 -12.72 16.24
C SER A 320 -1.68 -11.81 16.43
N GLY A 321 -2.39 -11.45 15.34
CA GLY A 321 -3.54 -10.54 15.40
C GLY A 321 -3.18 -9.10 15.79
N GLN A 322 -1.92 -8.71 15.63
CA GLN A 322 -1.44 -7.36 15.94
C GLN A 322 -1.71 -6.33 14.83
N ILE A 323 -2.23 -6.78 13.69
CA ILE A 323 -2.61 -5.87 12.60
C ILE A 323 -4.01 -5.34 12.86
N ALA A 324 -4.10 -4.06 13.22
CA ALA A 324 -5.35 -3.35 13.34
C ALA A 324 -5.94 -3.03 11.93
N PRO A 325 -7.24 -2.73 11.82
CA PRO A 325 -7.78 -2.20 10.58
C PRO A 325 -7.03 -0.94 10.13
N LEU A 326 -6.82 -0.80 8.81
CA LEU A 326 -6.17 0.40 8.26
C LEU A 326 -6.90 1.67 8.68
N ALA A 327 -6.15 2.65 9.18
CA ALA A 327 -6.67 3.96 9.56
C ALA A 327 -7.40 4.63 8.38
N LYS A 328 -8.47 5.37 8.70
CA LYS A 328 -9.26 6.10 7.71
C LYS A 328 -8.77 7.54 7.60
N ALA A 329 -8.87 8.12 6.41
CA ALA A 329 -8.92 9.56 6.27
C ALA A 329 -10.32 10.03 6.74
N THR A 330 -10.36 10.94 7.70
CA THR A 330 -11.62 11.39 8.32
C THR A 330 -12.06 12.78 7.86
N ASN A 331 -11.17 13.48 7.16
CA ASN A 331 -11.40 14.85 6.72
C ASN A 331 -10.54 15.16 5.49
N ILE A 332 -11.02 16.09 4.67
CA ILE A 332 -10.21 16.93 3.80
C ILE A 332 -10.48 18.39 4.15
N SER A 333 -9.44 19.20 4.15
CA SER A 333 -9.58 20.66 4.16
C SER A 333 -8.62 21.29 3.16
N THR A 334 -9.07 22.31 2.43
CA THR A 334 -8.18 22.99 1.51
C THR A 334 -8.35 24.50 1.58
N ARG A 335 -7.23 25.17 1.77
CA ARG A 335 -7.12 26.62 1.69
C ARG A 335 -6.49 27.02 0.35
N GLY A 336 -7.14 27.94 -0.33
CA GLY A 336 -6.63 28.49 -1.58
C GLY A 336 -7.31 29.79 -1.98
N MET A 337 -6.85 30.40 -3.05
CA MET A 337 -7.50 31.54 -3.68
C MET A 337 -8.82 31.09 -4.32
N VAL A 338 -9.90 31.78 -4.01
CA VAL A 338 -11.19 31.67 -4.67
C VAL A 338 -11.31 32.83 -5.62
N GLY A 339 -11.22 32.55 -6.91
CA GLY A 339 -11.42 33.47 -7.99
C GLY A 339 -12.81 33.36 -8.61
N THR A 340 -12.95 33.75 -9.87
CA THR A 340 -14.18 33.63 -10.66
C THR A 340 -13.97 32.69 -11.85
N GLY A 341 -15.07 32.17 -12.44
CA GLY A 341 -14.99 31.30 -13.61
C GLY A 341 -14.28 29.98 -13.29
N GLU A 342 -13.14 29.70 -13.92
CA GLU A 342 -12.35 28.48 -13.72
C GLU A 342 -11.48 28.52 -12.45
N ASP A 343 -11.24 29.72 -11.89
CA ASP A 343 -10.38 29.93 -10.72
C ASP A 343 -11.12 29.76 -9.38
N VAL A 344 -12.29 29.13 -9.37
CA VAL A 344 -13.00 28.76 -8.16
C VAL A 344 -12.29 27.63 -7.43
N LEU A 345 -12.46 27.56 -6.10
CA LEU A 345 -11.91 26.48 -5.30
C LEU A 345 -12.86 25.27 -5.30
N ILE A 346 -12.37 24.11 -5.68
CA ILE A 346 -13.18 22.89 -5.79
C ILE A 346 -12.56 21.77 -4.94
N ALA A 347 -13.29 21.29 -3.92
CA ALA A 347 -12.93 20.07 -3.20
C ALA A 347 -13.67 18.88 -3.78
N GLY A 348 -12.94 17.88 -4.27
CA GLY A 348 -13.45 16.58 -4.70
C GLY A 348 -13.27 15.53 -3.62
N PHE A 349 -14.24 14.63 -3.49
CA PHE A 349 -14.12 13.47 -2.59
C PHE A 349 -14.88 12.27 -3.12
N ILE A 350 -14.34 11.08 -2.87
CA ILE A 350 -14.97 9.80 -3.22
C ILE A 350 -15.38 9.07 -1.95
N ILE A 351 -16.66 8.75 -1.83
CA ILE A 351 -17.19 7.86 -0.81
C ILE A 351 -17.22 6.44 -1.37
N SER A 352 -16.54 5.52 -0.73
CA SER A 352 -16.43 4.13 -1.14
C SER A 352 -16.93 3.21 -0.04
N GLY A 353 -17.59 2.12 -0.42
CA GLY A 353 -18.27 1.19 0.48
C GLY A 353 -19.69 0.89 0.00
N SER A 354 -20.55 0.35 0.88
CA SER A 354 -21.92 -0.04 0.55
C SER A 354 -22.99 0.79 1.26
N GLN A 355 -22.60 1.65 2.22
CA GLN A 355 -23.52 2.43 3.04
C GLN A 355 -23.42 3.92 2.70
N PRO A 356 -24.53 4.68 2.72
CA PRO A 356 -24.47 6.13 2.67
C PRO A 356 -23.65 6.68 3.83
N LYS A 357 -22.96 7.81 3.59
CA LYS A 357 -22.12 8.49 4.57
C LYS A 357 -22.66 9.89 4.87
N LYS A 358 -22.82 10.20 6.17
CA LYS A 358 -23.22 11.53 6.61
C LYS A 358 -22.00 12.42 6.73
N VAL A 359 -22.02 13.55 6.03
CA VAL A 359 -20.91 14.51 5.97
C VAL A 359 -21.39 15.92 6.29
N ILE A 360 -20.47 16.75 6.78
CA ILE A 360 -20.61 18.21 6.74
C ILE A 360 -19.58 18.78 5.76
N VAL A 361 -20.03 19.66 4.89
CA VAL A 361 -19.21 20.40 3.93
C VAL A 361 -19.31 21.88 4.27
N ARG A 362 -18.16 22.58 4.42
CA ARG A 362 -18.14 24.00 4.80
C ARG A 362 -17.29 24.79 3.82
N ALA A 363 -17.65 26.09 3.67
CA ALA A 363 -16.82 27.08 3.01
C ALA A 363 -16.61 28.25 3.97
N LEU A 364 -15.35 28.46 4.34
CA LEU A 364 -14.93 29.47 5.31
C LEU A 364 -14.11 30.58 4.62
N GLY A 365 -14.31 31.81 5.07
CA GLY A 365 -13.55 32.96 4.58
C GLY A 365 -13.26 33.94 5.73
N PRO A 366 -14.26 34.67 6.27
CA PRO A 366 -14.06 35.62 7.34
C PRO A 366 -13.39 35.07 8.59
N THR A 367 -13.67 33.82 8.96
CA THR A 367 -13.01 33.13 10.08
C THR A 367 -11.48 33.05 9.88
N LEU A 368 -10.98 32.89 8.66
CA LEU A 368 -9.55 32.84 8.37
C LEU A 368 -8.86 34.17 8.70
N GLY A 369 -9.55 35.29 8.51
CA GLY A 369 -9.05 36.63 8.88
C GLY A 369 -8.78 36.71 10.38
N THR A 370 -9.60 36.11 11.21
CA THR A 370 -9.39 36.08 12.67
C THR A 370 -8.18 35.21 13.08
N LEU A 371 -7.68 34.37 12.16
CA LEU A 371 -6.49 33.53 12.32
C LEU A 371 -5.24 34.15 11.66
N GLY A 372 -5.32 35.40 11.20
CA GLY A 372 -4.19 36.15 10.64
C GLY A 372 -4.00 36.01 9.13
N VAL A 373 -4.94 35.35 8.41
CA VAL A 373 -4.89 35.29 6.94
C VAL A 373 -5.38 36.64 6.36
N SER A 374 -4.57 37.24 5.51
CA SER A 374 -4.94 38.48 4.81
C SER A 374 -5.67 38.19 3.48
N GLY A 375 -6.51 39.12 3.01
CA GLY A 375 -7.20 38.99 1.73
C GLY A 375 -8.22 37.83 1.68
N VAL A 376 -8.89 37.57 2.81
CA VAL A 376 -9.88 36.47 2.90
C VAL A 376 -11.12 36.74 2.04
N LEU A 377 -11.76 35.69 1.57
CA LEU A 377 -13.05 35.76 0.90
C LEU A 377 -14.13 36.23 1.88
N ALA A 378 -14.80 37.32 1.56
CA ALA A 378 -15.72 38.01 2.49
C ALA A 378 -17.03 37.23 2.73
N ASP A 379 -17.54 36.59 1.68
CA ASP A 379 -18.86 35.93 1.68
C ASP A 379 -18.81 34.68 0.77
N PRO A 380 -18.40 33.51 1.33
CA PRO A 380 -18.27 32.28 0.56
C PRO A 380 -19.61 31.58 0.37
N THR A 381 -19.89 31.12 -0.84
CA THR A 381 -21.02 30.24 -1.17
C THR A 381 -20.53 28.85 -1.53
N ILE A 382 -21.34 27.82 -1.32
CA ILE A 382 -20.98 26.42 -1.61
C ILE A 382 -22.10 25.70 -2.38
N VAL A 383 -21.69 24.94 -3.40
CA VAL A 383 -22.56 24.04 -4.17
C VAL A 383 -21.91 22.66 -4.20
N VAL A 384 -22.64 21.62 -3.77
CA VAL A 384 -22.19 20.23 -3.85
C VAL A 384 -22.88 19.58 -5.03
N VAL A 385 -22.07 18.97 -5.94
CA VAL A 385 -22.55 18.24 -7.11
C VAL A 385 -22.06 16.79 -7.09
N ASN A 386 -22.82 15.89 -7.70
CA ASN A 386 -22.39 14.51 -7.91
C ASN A 386 -21.60 14.35 -9.24
N SER A 387 -21.18 13.12 -9.57
CA SER A 387 -20.44 12.80 -10.79
C SER A 387 -21.19 13.14 -12.10
N SER A 388 -22.52 13.21 -12.07
CA SER A 388 -23.36 13.64 -13.20
C SER A 388 -23.57 15.16 -13.25
N LYS A 389 -22.84 15.95 -12.44
CA LYS A 389 -22.97 17.40 -12.31
C LYS A 389 -24.35 17.87 -11.82
N VAL A 390 -25.12 16.99 -11.21
CA VAL A 390 -26.39 17.34 -10.58
C VAL A 390 -26.12 17.95 -9.22
N VAL A 391 -26.72 19.11 -8.93
CA VAL A 391 -26.64 19.74 -7.61
C VAL A 391 -27.38 18.88 -6.59
N VAL A 392 -26.66 18.42 -5.58
CA VAL A 392 -27.22 17.64 -4.46
C VAL A 392 -27.51 18.49 -3.23
N ALA A 393 -26.78 19.61 -3.07
CA ALA A 393 -27.04 20.57 -2.01
C ALA A 393 -26.33 21.91 -2.32
N SER A 394 -26.84 23.01 -1.75
CA SER A 394 -26.20 24.34 -1.82
C SER A 394 -26.50 25.13 -0.56
N ASN A 395 -25.61 26.04 -0.22
CA ASN A 395 -25.79 26.96 0.91
C ASN A 395 -25.01 28.26 0.64
N ASP A 396 -25.55 29.36 1.12
CA ASP A 396 -24.91 30.69 1.10
C ASP A 396 -24.49 31.06 2.54
N ASP A 397 -25.46 31.13 3.46
CA ASP A 397 -25.22 31.43 4.87
C ASP A 397 -25.63 30.21 5.70
N TRP A 398 -24.76 29.67 6.56
CA TRP A 398 -25.00 28.40 7.27
C TRP A 398 -26.24 28.40 8.20
N ARG A 399 -26.67 29.60 8.64
CA ARG A 399 -27.88 29.73 9.45
C ARG A 399 -29.17 29.76 8.65
N SER A 400 -29.10 29.93 7.34
CA SER A 400 -30.28 30.00 6.46
C SER A 400 -31.02 28.67 6.33
N THR A 401 -30.25 27.54 6.46
CA THR A 401 -30.80 26.18 6.39
C THR A 401 -30.06 25.29 7.41
N GLN A 402 -30.68 24.29 7.97
CA GLN A 402 -30.06 23.28 8.85
C GLN A 402 -29.33 23.83 10.09
N GLU A 403 -29.58 25.09 10.54
CA GLU A 403 -28.85 25.75 11.61
C GLU A 403 -28.71 24.88 12.87
N ALA A 404 -29.82 24.30 13.35
CA ALA A 404 -29.82 23.49 14.57
C ALA A 404 -28.93 22.22 14.41
N GLN A 405 -28.96 21.58 13.23
CA GLN A 405 -28.17 20.37 12.98
C GLN A 405 -26.68 20.71 12.84
N ILE A 406 -26.37 21.80 12.16
CA ILE A 406 -24.99 22.29 11.99
C ILE A 406 -24.41 22.70 13.35
N ALA A 407 -25.17 23.42 14.18
CA ALA A 407 -24.73 23.80 15.51
C ALA A 407 -24.50 22.56 16.41
N ALA A 408 -25.38 21.55 16.35
CA ALA A 408 -25.25 20.31 17.10
C ALA A 408 -24.08 19.42 16.65
N SER A 409 -23.60 19.57 15.40
CA SER A 409 -22.47 18.80 14.88
C SER A 409 -21.13 19.16 15.52
N GLY A 410 -21.02 20.32 16.16
CA GLY A 410 -19.76 20.87 16.66
C GLY A 410 -18.88 21.54 15.60
N PHE A 411 -19.31 21.54 14.33
CA PHE A 411 -18.57 22.11 13.19
C PHE A 411 -19.19 23.40 12.64
N ALA A 412 -20.08 24.07 13.40
CA ALA A 412 -20.69 25.32 12.96
C ALA A 412 -19.64 26.38 12.62
N PRO A 413 -19.73 27.05 11.46
CA PRO A 413 -18.88 28.19 11.14
C PRO A 413 -18.98 29.31 12.20
N ARG A 414 -17.88 30.04 12.42
CA ARG A 414 -17.85 31.13 13.42
C ARG A 414 -18.46 32.41 12.94
N ASN A 415 -18.48 32.63 11.62
CA ASN A 415 -19.06 33.80 10.99
C ASN A 415 -20.37 33.43 10.30
N ASN A 416 -21.37 34.32 10.36
CA ASN A 416 -22.69 34.05 9.79
C ASN A 416 -22.74 34.04 8.26
N LEU A 417 -21.80 34.72 7.61
CA LEU A 417 -21.65 34.77 6.15
C LEU A 417 -20.95 33.51 5.58
N GLU A 418 -20.50 32.60 6.42
CA GLU A 418 -19.85 31.36 5.98
C GLU A 418 -20.90 30.30 5.68
N SER A 419 -20.60 29.42 4.73
CA SER A 419 -21.52 28.37 4.27
C SER A 419 -21.25 27.02 4.94
N ALA A 420 -22.32 26.27 5.22
CA ALA A 420 -22.22 24.88 5.67
C ALA A 420 -23.43 24.05 5.22
N ILE A 421 -23.17 22.77 4.91
CA ILE A 421 -24.18 21.81 4.46
C ILE A 421 -23.96 20.49 5.20
N ILE A 422 -25.01 19.90 5.79
CA ILE A 422 -25.03 18.50 6.22
C ILE A 422 -25.78 17.69 5.18
N ALA A 423 -25.14 16.66 4.64
CA ALA A 423 -25.73 15.75 3.65
C ALA A 423 -25.45 14.28 3.99
N THR A 424 -26.39 13.40 3.66
CA THR A 424 -26.17 11.95 3.69
C THR A 424 -26.04 11.48 2.23
N LEU A 425 -24.85 11.12 1.85
CA LEU A 425 -24.47 10.86 0.46
C LEU A 425 -24.22 9.37 0.23
N PRO A 426 -24.84 8.72 -0.79
CA PRO A 426 -24.50 7.37 -1.21
C PRO A 426 -23.03 7.24 -1.62
N PRO A 427 -22.47 6.01 -1.67
CA PRO A 427 -21.18 5.79 -2.32
C PRO A 427 -21.13 6.39 -3.73
N GLY A 428 -20.07 7.13 -4.04
CA GLY A 428 -19.93 7.86 -5.30
C GLY A 428 -18.94 9.01 -5.21
N SER A 429 -18.76 9.74 -6.31
CA SER A 429 -17.87 10.89 -6.42
C SER A 429 -18.66 12.20 -6.34
N TYR A 430 -18.13 13.15 -5.59
CA TYR A 430 -18.74 14.45 -5.30
C TYR A 430 -17.73 15.57 -5.44
N SER A 431 -18.21 16.77 -5.77
CA SER A 431 -17.41 17.99 -5.78
C SER A 431 -18.16 19.10 -5.03
N ALA A 432 -17.45 19.73 -4.10
CA ALA A 432 -17.90 20.93 -3.42
C ALA A 432 -17.23 22.15 -4.08
N VAL A 433 -18.01 22.97 -4.76
CA VAL A 433 -17.55 24.17 -5.47
C VAL A 433 -17.76 25.38 -4.57
N VAL A 434 -16.68 26.08 -4.25
CA VAL A 434 -16.70 27.32 -3.45
C VAL A 434 -16.49 28.53 -4.35
N SER A 435 -17.40 29.48 -4.25
CA SER A 435 -17.34 30.78 -4.97
C SER A 435 -17.60 31.92 -3.99
N GLY A 436 -17.23 33.12 -4.36
CA GLY A 436 -17.64 34.31 -3.63
C GLY A 436 -19.01 34.80 -4.10
N LYS A 437 -19.86 35.19 -3.16
CA LYS A 437 -21.15 35.82 -3.44
C LYS A 437 -20.95 37.06 -4.32
N ASN A 438 -21.81 37.19 -5.32
CA ASN A 438 -21.74 38.31 -6.29
C ASN A 438 -20.39 38.45 -7.01
N GLY A 439 -19.62 37.38 -7.19
CA GLY A 439 -18.32 37.39 -7.84
C GLY A 439 -17.18 37.87 -6.93
N GLY A 440 -17.38 37.91 -5.63
CA GLY A 440 -16.32 38.19 -4.64
C GLY A 440 -15.15 37.24 -4.78
N THR A 441 -13.94 37.71 -4.48
CA THR A 441 -12.70 36.93 -4.55
C THR A 441 -11.91 37.04 -3.26
N GLY A 442 -11.05 36.08 -2.96
CA GLY A 442 -10.20 36.11 -1.77
C GLY A 442 -9.78 34.72 -1.33
N ILE A 443 -9.00 34.63 -0.26
CA ILE A 443 -8.58 33.35 0.32
C ILE A 443 -9.76 32.70 1.04
N GLY A 444 -10.15 31.51 0.58
CA GLY A 444 -11.18 30.67 1.20
C GLY A 444 -10.62 29.33 1.66
N LEU A 445 -11.39 28.64 2.49
CA LEU A 445 -11.13 27.27 2.89
C LEU A 445 -12.42 26.45 2.66
N VAL A 446 -12.29 25.35 1.97
CA VAL A 446 -13.33 24.33 1.89
C VAL A 446 -12.91 23.13 2.74
N ASP A 447 -13.82 22.59 3.53
CA ASP A 447 -13.57 21.34 4.25
C ASP A 447 -14.77 20.39 4.22
N VAL A 448 -14.44 19.11 4.34
CA VAL A 448 -15.43 18.01 4.42
C VAL A 448 -15.03 17.12 5.59
N TYR A 449 -15.99 16.91 6.53
CA TYR A 449 -15.81 15.99 7.64
C TYR A 449 -16.87 14.89 7.62
N GLU A 450 -16.49 13.69 8.02
CA GLU A 450 -17.49 12.65 8.33
C GLU A 450 -18.18 12.95 9.67
N LEU A 451 -19.50 12.73 9.71
CA LEU A 451 -20.32 12.89 10.90
C LEU A 451 -20.86 11.56 11.44
N ASP A 452 -20.49 10.45 10.83
CA ASP A 452 -20.93 9.11 11.23
C ASP A 452 -19.78 8.11 11.23
N ALA A 453 -19.99 6.97 11.88
CA ALA A 453 -19.03 5.88 11.99
C ALA A 453 -19.35 4.71 11.02
N THR A 454 -19.96 4.96 9.86
CA THR A 454 -20.28 3.91 8.89
C THR A 454 -19.04 3.20 8.37
N THR A 455 -19.23 2.02 7.78
CA THR A 455 -18.14 1.26 7.14
C THR A 455 -17.63 1.90 5.84
N SER A 456 -18.42 2.79 5.24
CA SER A 456 -17.97 3.57 4.09
C SER A 456 -16.92 4.61 4.48
N ILE A 457 -15.97 4.87 3.57
CA ILE A 457 -14.80 5.71 3.84
C ILE A 457 -14.61 6.76 2.73
N PHE A 458 -13.89 7.83 3.06
CA PHE A 458 -13.25 8.64 2.03
C PHE A 458 -12.06 7.88 1.45
N GLN A 459 -12.10 7.61 0.14
CA GLN A 459 -11.04 6.90 -0.57
C GLN A 459 -10.09 7.84 -1.26
N ASP A 460 -10.60 8.91 -1.84
CA ASP A 460 -9.86 9.93 -2.56
C ASP A 460 -10.33 11.30 -2.09
N LEU A 461 -9.38 12.19 -1.95
CA LEU A 461 -9.56 13.57 -1.53
C LEU A 461 -8.72 14.43 -2.47
N SER A 462 -9.37 15.33 -3.18
CA SER A 462 -8.70 16.18 -4.17
C SER A 462 -9.15 17.63 -4.05
N THR A 463 -8.30 18.55 -4.40
CA THR A 463 -8.69 19.96 -4.50
C THR A 463 -8.01 20.67 -5.66
N ARG A 464 -8.83 21.28 -6.50
CA ARG A 464 -8.39 22.18 -7.56
C ARG A 464 -8.54 23.63 -7.13
N GLY A 465 -7.48 24.42 -7.33
CA GLY A 465 -7.50 25.86 -7.06
C GLY A 465 -6.34 26.57 -7.74
N PHE A 466 -6.40 27.89 -7.73
CA PHE A 466 -5.33 28.73 -8.25
C PHE A 466 -4.16 28.80 -7.25
N VAL A 467 -2.95 28.55 -7.74
CA VAL A 467 -1.68 28.67 -7.01
C VAL A 467 -1.04 29.99 -7.36
N GLY A 468 -0.95 30.87 -6.38
CA GLY A 468 -0.25 32.14 -6.46
C GLY A 468 1.18 32.08 -5.88
N THR A 469 1.70 33.22 -5.49
CA THR A 469 3.04 33.37 -4.88
C THR A 469 2.94 33.66 -3.37
N GLY A 470 4.05 33.50 -2.64
CA GLY A 470 4.12 33.76 -1.19
C GLY A 470 3.17 32.84 -0.40
N ASP A 471 2.23 33.44 0.32
CA ASP A 471 1.24 32.73 1.12
C ASP A 471 -0.02 32.31 0.35
N ASN A 472 -0.16 32.80 -0.91
CA ASN A 472 -1.31 32.49 -1.78
C ASN A 472 -1.10 31.19 -2.56
N VAL A 473 -0.73 30.13 -1.85
CA VAL A 473 -0.48 28.79 -2.39
C VAL A 473 -1.68 27.89 -2.12
N LEU A 474 -1.76 26.76 -2.82
CA LEU A 474 -2.78 25.75 -2.56
C LEU A 474 -2.32 24.82 -1.44
N ILE A 475 -3.13 24.69 -0.39
CA ILE A 475 -2.81 23.89 0.79
C ILE A 475 -3.92 22.89 1.05
N GLY A 476 -3.62 21.60 0.87
CA GLY A 476 -4.48 20.48 1.22
C GLY A 476 -4.17 19.97 2.63
N GLY A 477 -5.18 19.86 3.49
CA GLY A 477 -5.08 19.24 4.83
C GLY A 477 -5.72 17.85 4.82
N LEU A 478 -5.10 16.91 5.53
CA LEU A 478 -5.54 15.53 5.65
C LEU A 478 -5.45 15.09 7.12
N ILE A 479 -6.50 14.48 7.66
CA ILE A 479 -6.49 13.86 8.98
C ILE A 479 -6.55 12.35 8.83
N ILE A 480 -5.54 11.65 9.37
CA ILE A 480 -5.50 10.20 9.48
C ILE A 480 -5.95 9.81 10.89
N GLY A 481 -7.00 9.01 10.97
CA GLY A 481 -7.53 8.48 12.24
C GLY A 481 -6.64 7.37 12.82
N ASN A 482 -7.08 6.78 13.93
CA ASN A 482 -6.39 5.66 14.57
C ASN A 482 -6.54 4.36 13.76
N GLY A 483 -5.52 3.51 13.81
CA GLY A 483 -5.46 2.22 13.13
C GLY A 483 -4.07 1.95 12.56
N GLU A 484 -3.96 0.88 11.75
CA GLU A 484 -2.75 0.64 10.95
C GLU A 484 -2.52 1.79 9.96
N GLN A 485 -1.25 2.11 9.75
CA GLN A 485 -0.86 3.21 8.89
C GLN A 485 -1.27 2.93 7.44
N PRO A 486 -2.16 3.77 6.88
CA PRO A 486 -2.53 3.63 5.48
C PRO A 486 -1.37 4.04 4.58
N LEU A 487 -1.31 3.46 3.41
CA LEU A 487 -0.49 3.96 2.32
C LEU A 487 -1.27 5.08 1.63
N ILE A 488 -0.68 6.27 1.58
CA ILE A 488 -1.26 7.46 0.96
C ILE A 488 -0.37 7.89 -0.20
N VAL A 489 -0.97 8.11 -1.36
CA VAL A 489 -0.30 8.76 -2.49
C VAL A 489 -0.75 10.21 -2.51
N VAL A 490 0.19 11.15 -2.43
CA VAL A 490 -0.10 12.59 -2.58
C VAL A 490 0.48 13.05 -3.90
N ARG A 491 -0.34 13.76 -4.69
CA ARG A 491 0.07 14.28 -6.01
C ARG A 491 -0.22 15.78 -6.11
N ALA A 492 0.61 16.48 -6.88
CA ALA A 492 0.36 17.85 -7.33
C ALA A 492 0.38 17.85 -8.86
N ILE A 493 -0.79 18.05 -9.46
CA ILE A 493 -1.04 17.99 -10.89
C ILE A 493 -1.21 19.41 -11.41
N GLY A 494 -0.55 19.73 -12.52
CA GLY A 494 -0.60 21.03 -13.15
C GLY A 494 -0.75 20.93 -14.67
N PRO A 495 0.33 20.68 -15.44
CA PRO A 495 0.29 20.63 -16.91
C PRO A 495 -0.79 19.73 -17.49
N THR A 496 -1.01 18.56 -16.89
CA THR A 496 -2.05 17.61 -17.30
C THR A 496 -3.45 18.22 -17.32
N LEU A 497 -3.75 19.22 -16.47
CA LEU A 497 -5.04 19.88 -16.41
C LEU A 497 -5.39 20.63 -17.70
N GLY A 498 -4.39 21.03 -18.50
CA GLY A 498 -4.60 21.62 -19.82
C GLY A 498 -5.37 20.71 -20.76
N SER A 499 -5.16 19.38 -20.70
CA SER A 499 -5.91 18.41 -21.49
C SER A 499 -7.38 18.29 -21.08
N PHE A 500 -7.75 18.77 -19.89
CA PHE A 500 -9.10 18.83 -19.35
C PHE A 500 -9.76 20.21 -19.50
N GLY A 501 -9.18 21.10 -20.31
CA GLY A 501 -9.76 22.41 -20.64
C GLY A 501 -9.39 23.55 -19.70
N ILE A 502 -8.47 23.36 -18.75
CA ILE A 502 -7.95 24.45 -17.91
C ILE A 502 -7.01 25.30 -18.75
N THR A 503 -7.33 26.59 -18.87
CA THR A 503 -6.62 27.52 -19.79
C THR A 503 -5.29 28.00 -19.23
N GLN A 504 -5.14 28.06 -17.91
CA GLN A 504 -3.94 28.50 -17.20
C GLN A 504 -3.46 27.47 -16.17
N PRO A 505 -3.11 26.23 -16.59
CA PRO A 505 -2.61 25.23 -15.64
C PRO A 505 -1.23 25.65 -15.12
N LEU A 506 -0.94 25.37 -13.85
CA LEU A 506 0.37 25.52 -13.27
C LEU A 506 1.38 24.63 -14.01
N GLN A 507 2.45 25.22 -14.58
CA GLN A 507 3.31 24.49 -15.53
C GLN A 507 4.36 23.59 -14.86
N ASP A 508 4.69 23.83 -13.60
CA ASP A 508 5.73 23.09 -12.87
C ASP A 508 5.40 23.13 -11.37
N PRO A 509 4.49 22.24 -10.88
CA PRO A 509 4.09 22.20 -9.48
C PRO A 509 5.14 21.51 -8.62
N THR A 510 5.47 22.07 -7.46
CA THR A 510 6.20 21.40 -6.38
C THR A 510 5.26 21.02 -5.25
N LEU A 511 5.59 19.94 -4.53
CA LEU A 511 4.79 19.40 -3.43
C LEU A 511 5.63 19.28 -2.16
N GLU A 512 5.15 19.88 -1.06
CA GLU A 512 5.66 19.62 0.28
C GLU A 512 4.60 18.89 1.09
N VAL A 513 4.97 17.81 1.78
CA VAL A 513 4.11 17.16 2.79
C VAL A 513 4.70 17.40 4.16
N ARG A 514 3.89 17.93 5.09
CA ARG A 514 4.30 18.33 6.44
C ARG A 514 3.42 17.69 7.51
N ASP A 515 3.98 17.47 8.69
CA ASP A 515 3.25 17.03 9.88
C ASP A 515 2.52 18.19 10.58
N ALA A 516 1.81 17.87 11.67
CA ALA A 516 1.04 18.83 12.47
C ALA A 516 1.90 19.96 13.09
N ASN A 517 3.20 19.74 13.26
CA ASN A 517 4.15 20.71 13.82
C ASN A 517 4.87 21.52 12.74
N GLY A 518 4.51 21.32 11.46
CA GLY A 518 5.16 21.93 10.32
C GLY A 518 6.47 21.25 9.90
N GLY A 519 6.84 20.13 10.50
CA GLY A 519 8.01 19.33 10.12
C GLY A 519 7.86 18.77 8.71
N LEU A 520 8.90 18.93 7.87
CA LEU A 520 8.90 18.40 6.50
C LEU A 520 9.00 16.88 6.51
N ILE A 521 8.03 16.20 5.90
CA ILE A 521 8.03 14.75 5.70
C ILE A 521 8.60 14.40 4.34
N SER A 522 8.15 15.10 3.28
CA SER A 522 8.64 14.93 1.91
C SER A 522 8.57 16.23 1.12
N PHE A 523 9.50 16.39 0.19
CA PHE A 523 9.49 17.43 -0.83
C PHE A 523 9.73 16.79 -2.19
N GLU A 524 8.82 17.06 -3.13
CA GLU A 524 8.89 16.56 -4.50
C GLU A 524 8.85 17.74 -5.47
N ASN A 525 9.80 17.79 -6.38
CA ASN A 525 9.76 18.67 -7.51
C ASN A 525 9.09 17.96 -8.69
N ASP A 526 9.67 16.85 -9.11
CA ASP A 526 9.16 15.98 -10.16
C ASP A 526 8.89 14.60 -9.55
N TRP A 527 7.81 13.90 -9.94
CA TRP A 527 7.46 12.59 -9.36
C TRP A 527 8.55 11.52 -9.57
N GLN A 528 9.50 11.77 -10.46
CA GLN A 528 10.62 10.86 -10.74
C GLN A 528 11.84 11.07 -9.83
N ASP A 529 11.86 12.11 -8.99
CA ASP A 529 13.05 12.50 -8.24
C ASP A 529 13.41 11.54 -7.10
N ASN A 530 12.47 11.17 -6.24
CA ASN A 530 12.79 10.45 -4.99
C ASN A 530 12.40 8.96 -5.03
N THR A 531 11.13 8.64 -5.30
CA THR A 531 10.61 7.27 -5.22
C THR A 531 9.76 6.86 -6.44
N PRO A 532 10.28 7.01 -7.67
CA PRO A 532 9.49 6.75 -8.89
C PRO A 532 8.98 5.32 -8.97
N THR A 533 9.73 4.36 -8.47
CA THR A 533 9.34 2.94 -8.45
C THR A 533 8.07 2.71 -7.60
N ALA A 534 7.98 3.33 -6.42
CA ALA A 534 6.79 3.25 -5.58
C ALA A 534 5.57 3.90 -6.25
N VAL A 535 5.77 5.06 -6.88
CA VAL A 535 4.69 5.80 -7.58
C VAL A 535 4.15 5.01 -8.77
N LYS A 536 5.03 4.34 -9.54
CA LYS A 536 4.62 3.45 -10.65
C LYS A 536 3.89 2.22 -10.13
N ALA A 537 4.40 1.57 -9.10
CA ALA A 537 3.85 0.34 -8.54
C ALA A 537 2.41 0.49 -8.03
N VAL A 538 2.01 1.68 -7.60
CA VAL A 538 0.62 1.98 -7.21
C VAL A 538 -0.27 2.41 -8.38
N LEU A 539 0.25 2.48 -9.62
CA LEU A 539 -0.47 2.85 -10.85
C LEU A 539 -1.08 4.27 -10.81
N LEU A 540 -0.46 5.18 -10.06
CA LEU A 540 -0.92 6.57 -9.87
C LEU A 540 0.12 7.60 -10.31
N GLN A 541 1.08 7.21 -11.17
CA GLN A 541 2.07 8.14 -11.70
C GLN A 541 1.39 9.28 -12.48
N PRO A 542 1.82 10.54 -12.28
CA PRO A 542 1.40 11.66 -13.10
C PRO A 542 1.72 11.44 -14.59
N GLN A 543 0.91 12.07 -15.46
CA GLN A 543 1.10 11.96 -16.92
C GLN A 543 2.24 12.84 -17.43
N ASP A 544 2.43 14.01 -16.84
CA ASP A 544 3.53 14.91 -17.17
C ASP A 544 4.69 14.72 -16.18
N SER A 545 5.91 14.71 -16.69
CA SER A 545 7.11 14.48 -15.88
C SER A 545 7.41 15.59 -14.87
N ARG A 546 6.87 16.80 -15.09
CA ARG A 546 7.03 17.97 -14.22
C ARG A 546 6.04 18.00 -13.04
N GLU A 547 5.13 17.06 -12.99
CA GLU A 547 4.16 16.94 -11.89
C GLU A 547 4.78 16.19 -10.71
N ALA A 548 4.37 16.52 -9.50
CA ALA A 548 4.93 15.92 -8.30
C ALA A 548 4.05 14.82 -7.74
N ALA A 549 4.65 13.75 -7.22
CA ALA A 549 3.95 12.67 -6.53
C ALA A 549 4.85 11.96 -5.51
N VAL A 550 4.25 11.52 -4.40
CA VAL A 550 4.94 10.75 -3.35
C VAL A 550 4.03 9.68 -2.77
N VAL A 551 4.63 8.56 -2.36
CA VAL A 551 3.97 7.45 -1.67
C VAL A 551 4.44 7.41 -0.22
N LEU A 552 3.52 7.56 0.73
CA LEU A 552 3.82 7.68 2.16
C LEU A 552 2.96 6.73 3.00
N SER A 553 3.56 6.09 3.98
CA SER A 553 2.84 5.41 5.05
C SER A 553 2.74 6.35 6.25
N LEU A 554 1.54 6.89 6.51
CA LEU A 554 1.33 7.95 7.49
C LEU A 554 0.66 7.42 8.77
N PRO A 555 1.26 7.63 9.98
CA PRO A 555 0.59 7.34 11.23
C PRO A 555 -0.65 8.22 11.46
N ALA A 556 -1.43 7.92 12.50
CA ALA A 556 -2.51 8.79 12.94
C ALA A 556 -1.98 10.20 13.22
N GLY A 557 -2.64 11.22 12.67
CA GLY A 557 -2.20 12.61 12.79
C GLY A 557 -2.79 13.53 11.75
N ASN A 558 -2.40 14.81 11.84
CA ASN A 558 -2.77 15.85 10.88
C ASN A 558 -1.60 16.12 9.94
N TYR A 559 -1.89 16.22 8.66
CA TYR A 559 -0.91 16.41 7.60
C TYR A 559 -1.33 17.54 6.67
N THR A 560 -0.34 18.18 6.08
CA THR A 560 -0.54 19.29 5.15
C THR A 560 0.26 19.04 3.88
N ALA A 561 -0.39 19.07 2.72
CA ALA A 561 0.21 19.06 1.40
C ALA A 561 0.19 20.50 0.85
N ILE A 562 1.35 21.07 0.55
CA ILE A 562 1.50 22.42 0.06
C ILE A 562 1.96 22.37 -1.39
N VAL A 563 1.17 22.93 -2.31
CA VAL A 563 1.51 23.03 -3.73
C VAL A 563 1.94 24.44 -4.06
N ARG A 564 3.11 24.57 -4.68
CA ARG A 564 3.69 25.83 -5.16
C ARG A 564 4.10 25.70 -6.62
N GLY A 565 4.16 26.82 -7.31
CA GLY A 565 4.83 26.86 -8.62
C GLY A 565 6.34 27.00 -8.47
N LYS A 566 7.10 26.14 -9.14
CA LYS A 566 8.55 26.23 -9.20
C LYS A 566 8.98 27.62 -9.70
N ASN A 567 9.99 28.19 -9.06
CA ASN A 567 10.50 29.55 -9.36
C ASN A 567 9.43 30.64 -9.28
N GLY A 568 8.37 30.48 -8.48
CA GLY A 568 7.32 31.46 -8.31
C GLY A 568 6.33 31.54 -9.48
N THR A 569 6.25 30.50 -10.33
CA THR A 569 5.21 30.40 -11.37
C THR A 569 3.83 30.27 -10.74
N THR A 570 2.79 30.67 -11.45
CA THR A 570 1.40 30.66 -10.98
C THR A 570 0.48 29.98 -11.97
N GLY A 571 -0.66 29.49 -11.51
CA GLY A 571 -1.66 28.84 -12.36
C GLY A 571 -2.56 27.91 -11.55
N VAL A 572 -3.52 27.28 -12.23
CA VAL A 572 -4.43 26.30 -11.61
C VAL A 572 -3.72 24.96 -11.41
N ALA A 573 -3.80 24.42 -10.20
CA ALA A 573 -3.28 23.11 -9.87
C ALA A 573 -4.34 22.26 -9.16
N LEU A 574 -4.09 20.94 -9.11
CA LEU A 574 -4.86 19.96 -8.37
C LEU A 574 -3.93 19.26 -7.37
N VAL A 575 -4.27 19.30 -6.10
CA VAL A 575 -3.66 18.45 -5.08
C VAL A 575 -4.59 17.27 -4.79
N GLU A 576 -4.04 16.08 -4.72
CA GLU A 576 -4.81 14.85 -4.51
C GLU A 576 -4.15 13.98 -3.43
N ALA A 577 -4.97 13.28 -2.64
CA ALA A 577 -4.52 12.30 -1.67
C ALA A 577 -5.36 11.03 -1.81
N TYR A 578 -4.73 9.96 -2.30
CA TYR A 578 -5.35 8.65 -2.49
C TYR A 578 -4.96 7.72 -1.35
N ARG A 579 -5.94 7.07 -0.74
CA ARG A 579 -5.70 5.97 0.18
C ARG A 579 -5.64 4.66 -0.60
N ILE A 580 -4.48 4.01 -0.57
CA ILE A 580 -4.29 2.67 -1.14
C ILE A 580 -4.76 1.62 -0.12
N ARG A 581 -5.52 0.65 -0.59
CA ARG A 581 -6.11 -0.42 0.23
C ARG A 581 -5.30 -1.70 0.13
#